data_945d4feb8f7837c5e9d2962220d7afc3
#
_entry.id   945d4feb8f7837c5e9d2962220d7afc3
#
_cell.length_a   1.000
_cell.length_b   1.000
_cell.length_c   1.000
_cell.angle_alpha   90.00
_cell.angle_beta   90.00
_cell.angle_gamma   90.00
#
_symmetry.space_group_name_H-M   'P 1'
#
loop_
_entity.id
_entity.type
_entity.pdbx_description
1 polymer ?
#
loop_
_entity_poly.entity_id
_entity_poly.type
_entity_poly.pdbx_seq_one_letter_code
_entity_poly.pdbx_strand_id
1 'polypeptide(L)'
;AGVVEPQKTVNVKIESGRKVKEVEVKTGEEVKAGQLLFEYDLSSIEDDLKQAQLDLDRLKNEQISLTEQIARLEAEKKKAKAEDQLSYTIEIETNKMNLKKNEYSQKSKQSEIDKLQSATQNTEVRSEIDGVIQKIDTSKMTSDDGDSVDDSSAMDSSMSSGDGSSDSSAFITILSTGAYRVKGKVNEQ
;
A
#
# COMPACT_ATOMS: atom_id res chain seq x y z
N ALA A 1 22.92 12.89 -40.34
CA ALA A 1 22.02 13.47 -39.33
C ALA A 1 21.49 12.35 -38.43
N GLY A 2 22.08 12.20 -37.26
CA GLY A 2 21.62 11.23 -36.26
C GLY A 2 20.31 11.72 -35.62
N VAL A 3 19.27 10.93 -35.72
CA VAL A 3 18.06 11.14 -34.89
C VAL A 3 18.43 10.79 -33.45
N VAL A 4 18.52 11.80 -32.61
CA VAL A 4 18.65 11.59 -31.18
C VAL A 4 17.27 11.19 -30.66
N GLU A 5 17.06 9.90 -30.41
CA GLU A 5 15.86 9.48 -29.71
C GLU A 5 15.91 10.01 -28.28
N PRO A 6 14.79 10.55 -27.75
CA PRO A 6 14.75 11.05 -26.39
C PRO A 6 15.00 9.89 -25.44
N GLN A 7 15.90 10.10 -24.49
CA GLN A 7 16.16 9.16 -23.41
C GLN A 7 14.91 9.00 -22.57
N LYS A 8 14.51 7.76 -22.31
CA LYS A 8 13.40 7.47 -21.44
C LYS A 8 13.85 7.54 -19.98
N THR A 9 13.07 8.22 -19.17
CA THR A 9 13.20 8.17 -17.73
C THR A 9 12.17 7.20 -17.16
N VAL A 10 12.58 6.43 -16.17
CA VAL A 10 11.69 5.56 -15.39
C VAL A 10 11.62 6.11 -13.99
N ASN A 11 10.41 6.34 -13.53
CA ASN A 11 10.13 6.82 -12.19
C ASN A 11 9.74 5.65 -11.29
N VAL A 12 10.52 5.41 -10.26
CA VAL A 12 10.25 4.40 -9.24
C VAL A 12 9.62 5.07 -8.03
N LYS A 13 8.44 4.62 -7.66
CA LYS A 13 7.67 5.18 -6.54
C LYS A 13 7.72 4.27 -5.33
N ILE A 14 7.61 4.87 -4.15
CA ILE A 14 7.36 4.12 -2.92
C ILE A 14 5.88 3.75 -2.90
N GLU A 15 5.58 2.47 -2.67
CA GLU A 15 4.22 1.99 -2.52
C GLU A 15 3.56 2.67 -1.30
N SER A 16 2.30 3.08 -1.47
CA SER A 16 1.55 3.80 -0.43
C SER A 16 1.50 3.02 0.88
N GLY A 17 1.79 3.70 1.99
CA GLY A 17 1.78 3.11 3.32
C GLY A 17 3.02 2.30 3.68
N ARG A 18 4.03 2.25 2.80
CA ARG A 18 5.27 1.51 3.05
C ARG A 18 6.42 2.45 3.37
N LYS A 19 7.32 1.99 4.24
CA LYS A 19 8.55 2.69 4.61
C LYS A 19 9.76 2.03 3.98
N VAL A 20 10.70 2.85 3.52
CA VAL A 20 11.98 2.37 2.99
C VAL A 20 12.94 2.13 4.15
N LYS A 21 13.53 0.95 4.19
CA LYS A 21 14.55 0.59 5.17
C LYS A 21 15.92 1.12 4.76
N GLU A 22 16.34 0.81 3.55
CA GLU A 22 17.66 1.12 3.06
C GLU A 22 17.64 1.30 1.54
N VAL A 23 18.38 2.29 1.07
CA VAL A 23 18.60 2.54 -0.36
C VAL A 23 19.99 2.05 -0.72
N GLU A 24 20.08 1.14 -1.69
CA GLU A 24 21.31 0.46 -2.08
C GLU A 24 22.06 1.15 -3.23
N VAL A 25 21.53 2.24 -3.75
CA VAL A 25 22.09 2.99 -4.88
C VAL A 25 22.29 4.45 -4.55
N LYS A 26 23.15 5.11 -5.34
CA LYS A 26 23.45 6.53 -5.22
C LYS A 26 23.16 7.27 -6.50
N THR A 27 22.92 8.56 -6.40
CA THR A 27 22.79 9.43 -7.58
C THR A 27 24.06 9.37 -8.41
N GLY A 28 23.88 9.18 -9.71
CA GLY A 28 24.98 9.01 -10.65
C GLY A 28 25.47 7.59 -10.83
N GLU A 29 24.98 6.64 -10.05
CA GLU A 29 25.35 5.23 -10.16
C GLU A 29 24.69 4.58 -11.35
N GLU A 30 25.46 3.76 -12.06
CA GLU A 30 24.95 2.92 -13.15
C GLU A 30 24.30 1.66 -12.58
N VAL A 31 23.09 1.37 -13.02
CA VAL A 31 22.33 0.19 -12.60
C VAL A 31 21.95 -0.67 -13.78
N LYS A 32 21.78 -1.94 -13.53
CA LYS A 32 21.32 -2.93 -14.51
C LYS A 32 19.94 -3.43 -14.15
N ALA A 33 19.19 -3.87 -15.15
CA ALA A 33 17.91 -4.54 -14.95
C ALA A 33 18.05 -5.69 -13.94
N GLY A 34 17.21 -5.73 -12.93
CA GLY A 34 17.26 -6.71 -11.86
C GLY A 34 18.13 -6.32 -10.66
N GLN A 35 18.85 -5.22 -10.74
CA GLN A 35 19.67 -4.73 -9.63
C GLN A 35 18.79 -4.14 -8.51
N LEU A 36 19.12 -4.47 -7.27
CA LEU A 36 18.41 -3.99 -6.09
C LEU A 36 18.58 -2.47 -5.95
N LEU A 37 17.46 -1.76 -5.86
CA LEU A 37 17.44 -0.31 -5.64
C LEU A 37 17.27 0.02 -4.17
N PHE A 38 16.25 -0.56 -3.55
CA PHE A 38 15.97 -0.36 -2.14
C PHE A 38 15.13 -1.49 -1.56
N GLU A 39 15.11 -1.57 -0.25
CA GLU A 39 14.29 -2.50 0.51
C GLU A 39 13.29 -1.75 1.37
N TYR A 40 12.10 -2.34 1.49
CA TYR A 40 11.08 -1.86 2.43
C TYR A 40 11.34 -2.35 3.85
N ASP A 41 11.00 -1.52 4.82
CA ASP A 41 10.99 -1.91 6.23
C ASP A 41 9.75 -2.76 6.53
N LEU A 42 9.97 -3.96 7.06
CA LEU A 42 8.92 -4.90 7.43
C LEU A 42 8.42 -4.76 8.85
N SER A 43 9.12 -4.07 9.73
CA SER A 43 8.80 -4.04 11.15
C SER A 43 7.40 -3.50 11.42
N SER A 44 7.01 -2.40 10.78
CA SER A 44 5.68 -1.83 10.94
C SER A 44 4.58 -2.72 10.35
N ILE A 45 4.86 -3.39 9.23
CA ILE A 45 3.92 -4.32 8.60
C ILE A 45 3.69 -5.55 9.48
N GLU A 46 4.74 -6.08 10.08
CA GLU A 46 4.65 -7.21 11.01
C GLU A 46 3.81 -6.85 12.24
N ASP A 47 3.99 -5.66 12.80
CA ASP A 47 3.19 -5.16 13.91
C ASP A 47 1.72 -4.96 13.52
N ASP A 48 1.47 -4.37 12.36
CA ASP A 48 0.13 -4.16 11.81
C ASP A 48 -0.56 -5.50 11.54
N LEU A 49 0.17 -6.47 11.01
CA LEU A 49 -0.34 -7.83 10.76
C LEU A 49 -0.75 -8.51 12.07
N LYS A 50 0.10 -8.43 13.09
CA LYS A 50 -0.21 -8.97 14.41
C LYS A 50 -1.45 -8.33 15.02
N GLN A 51 -1.57 -7.00 14.94
CA GLN A 51 -2.73 -6.27 15.43
C GLN A 51 -4.00 -6.66 14.66
N ALA A 52 -3.92 -6.78 13.35
CA ALA A 52 -5.05 -7.18 12.51
C ALA A 52 -5.52 -8.61 12.83
N GLN A 53 -4.59 -9.52 13.09
CA GLN A 53 -4.92 -10.89 13.51
C GLN A 53 -5.61 -10.93 14.87
N LEU A 54 -5.16 -10.12 15.83
CA LEU A 54 -5.83 -9.97 17.12
C LEU A 54 -7.24 -9.40 16.99
N ASP A 55 -7.41 -8.41 16.14
CA ASP A 55 -8.71 -7.81 15.85
C ASP A 55 -9.67 -8.83 15.21
N LEU A 56 -9.16 -9.66 14.32
CA LEU A 56 -9.96 -10.73 13.70
C LEU A 56 -10.39 -11.77 14.75
N ASP A 57 -9.49 -12.17 15.64
CA ASP A 57 -9.82 -13.10 16.72
C ASP A 57 -10.89 -12.53 17.66
N ARG A 58 -10.80 -11.25 17.97
CA ARG A 58 -11.82 -10.55 18.75
C ARG A 58 -13.18 -10.57 18.04
N LEU A 59 -13.20 -10.32 16.74
CA LEU A 59 -14.44 -10.37 15.94
C LEU A 59 -15.03 -11.78 15.89
N LYS A 60 -14.21 -12.81 15.79
CA LYS A 60 -14.64 -14.22 15.83
C LYS A 60 -15.23 -14.58 17.18
N ASN A 61 -14.64 -14.13 18.27
CA ASN A 61 -15.17 -14.34 19.62
C ASN A 61 -16.49 -13.61 19.81
N GLU A 62 -16.63 -12.41 19.29
CA GLU A 62 -17.89 -11.66 19.28
C GLU A 62 -18.98 -12.40 18.49
N GLN A 63 -18.63 -12.98 17.35
CA GLN A 63 -19.55 -13.80 16.56
C GLN A 63 -20.09 -14.99 17.35
N ILE A 64 -19.21 -15.69 18.07
CA ILE A 64 -19.61 -16.81 18.94
C ILE A 64 -20.58 -16.32 20.02
N SER A 65 -20.26 -15.21 20.67
CA SER A 65 -21.11 -14.62 21.71
C SER A 65 -22.49 -14.23 21.19
N LEU A 66 -22.55 -13.59 20.01
CA LEU A 66 -23.82 -13.21 19.38
C LEU A 66 -24.64 -14.44 18.98
N THR A 67 -24.01 -15.47 18.46
CA THR A 67 -24.68 -16.72 18.09
C THR A 67 -25.29 -17.42 19.30
N GLU A 68 -24.55 -17.49 20.38
CA GLU A 68 -25.04 -18.06 21.65
C GLU A 68 -26.19 -17.24 22.25
N GLN A 69 -26.09 -15.92 22.17
CA GLN A 69 -27.12 -15.01 22.69
C GLN A 69 -28.42 -15.14 21.89
N ILE A 70 -28.32 -15.26 20.56
CA ILE A 70 -29.49 -15.49 19.69
C ILE A 70 -30.16 -16.83 20.03
N ALA A 71 -29.39 -17.89 20.18
CA ALA A 71 -29.90 -19.20 20.56
C ALA A 71 -30.62 -19.16 21.89
N ARG A 72 -30.07 -18.48 22.90
CA ARG A 72 -30.69 -18.30 24.22
C ARG A 72 -31.99 -17.52 24.12
N LEU A 73 -32.01 -16.43 23.38
CA LEU A 73 -33.21 -15.61 23.19
C LEU A 73 -34.33 -16.37 22.44
N GLU A 74 -33.99 -17.19 21.46
CA GLU A 74 -34.93 -18.03 20.76
C GLU A 74 -35.55 -19.08 21.68
N ALA A 75 -34.76 -19.69 22.56
CA ALA A 75 -35.23 -20.63 23.55
C ALA A 75 -36.16 -19.96 24.59
N GLU A 76 -35.82 -18.77 25.08
CA GLU A 76 -36.64 -17.98 25.99
C GLU A 76 -37.95 -17.53 25.34
N LYS A 77 -37.90 -17.13 24.06
CA LYS A 77 -39.08 -16.75 23.28
C LYS A 77 -40.10 -17.88 23.22
N LYS A 78 -39.68 -19.14 23.04
CA LYS A 78 -40.56 -20.31 22.99
C LYS A 78 -41.32 -20.53 24.29
N LYS A 79 -40.75 -20.13 25.41
CA LYS A 79 -41.34 -20.26 26.75
C LYS A 79 -42.12 -19.02 27.17
N ALA A 80 -41.98 -17.93 26.47
CA ALA A 80 -42.57 -16.65 26.81
C ALA A 80 -44.06 -16.61 26.52
N LYS A 81 -44.79 -15.79 27.31
CA LYS A 81 -46.19 -15.47 27.04
C LYS A 81 -46.34 -14.71 25.73
N ALA A 82 -47.48 -14.82 25.08
CA ALA A 82 -47.74 -14.18 23.78
C ALA A 82 -47.47 -12.66 23.80
N GLU A 83 -47.75 -11.97 24.89
CA GLU A 83 -47.51 -10.54 25.08
C GLU A 83 -46.03 -10.14 25.16
N ASP A 84 -45.15 -11.07 25.53
CA ASP A 84 -43.72 -10.85 25.65
C ASP A 84 -42.93 -11.27 24.42
N GLN A 85 -43.53 -12.01 23.50
CA GLN A 85 -42.84 -12.55 22.31
C GLN A 85 -42.30 -11.48 21.35
N LEU A 86 -43.00 -10.36 21.22
CA LEU A 86 -42.54 -9.27 20.36
C LEU A 86 -41.23 -8.69 20.85
N SER A 87 -41.07 -8.50 22.14
CA SER A 87 -39.82 -8.01 22.74
C SER A 87 -38.65 -8.93 22.44
N TYR A 88 -38.84 -10.24 22.59
CA TYR A 88 -37.81 -11.22 22.22
C TYR A 88 -37.49 -11.20 20.73
N THR A 89 -38.49 -11.07 19.87
CA THR A 89 -38.29 -10.98 18.43
C THR A 89 -37.43 -9.79 18.07
N ILE A 90 -37.68 -8.63 18.66
CA ILE A 90 -36.90 -7.41 18.42
C ILE A 90 -35.43 -7.60 18.83
N GLU A 91 -35.19 -8.17 19.99
CA GLU A 91 -33.83 -8.45 20.46
C GLU A 91 -33.12 -9.48 19.58
N ILE A 92 -33.80 -10.53 19.15
CA ILE A 92 -33.26 -11.54 18.25
C ILE A 92 -32.86 -10.90 16.91
N GLU A 93 -33.74 -10.10 16.33
CA GLU A 93 -33.49 -9.45 15.03
C GLU A 93 -32.35 -8.43 15.15
N THR A 94 -32.26 -7.69 16.27
CA THR A 94 -31.15 -6.77 16.53
C THR A 94 -29.82 -7.52 16.61
N ASN A 95 -29.79 -8.65 17.32
CA ASN A 95 -28.58 -9.46 17.40
C ASN A 95 -28.21 -10.14 16.08
N LYS A 96 -29.18 -10.54 15.28
CA LYS A 96 -28.94 -11.04 13.91
C LYS A 96 -28.34 -9.96 13.01
N MET A 97 -28.81 -8.72 13.12
CA MET A 97 -28.22 -7.58 12.41
C MET A 97 -26.78 -7.34 12.84
N ASN A 98 -26.51 -7.38 14.14
CA ASN A 98 -25.15 -7.24 14.66
C ASN A 98 -24.26 -8.40 14.20
N LEU A 99 -24.80 -9.60 14.09
CA LEU A 99 -24.08 -10.75 13.53
C LEU A 99 -23.68 -10.52 12.08
N LYS A 100 -24.56 -9.98 11.25
CA LYS A 100 -24.25 -9.63 9.85
C LYS A 100 -23.17 -8.57 9.76
N LYS A 101 -23.24 -7.53 10.61
CA LYS A 101 -22.20 -6.50 10.68
C LYS A 101 -20.86 -7.09 11.07
N ASN A 102 -20.87 -8.01 12.04
CA ASN A 102 -19.68 -8.72 12.47
C ASN A 102 -19.05 -9.53 11.34
N GLU A 103 -19.86 -10.31 10.59
CA GLU A 103 -19.40 -11.09 9.46
C GLU A 103 -18.75 -10.21 8.38
N TYR A 104 -19.35 -9.07 8.11
CA TYR A 104 -18.80 -8.09 7.18
C TYR A 104 -17.46 -7.54 7.67
N SER A 105 -17.39 -7.20 8.97
CA SER A 105 -16.15 -6.73 9.60
C SER A 105 -15.05 -7.79 9.56
N GLN A 106 -15.38 -9.05 9.74
CA GLN A 106 -14.44 -10.17 9.62
C GLN A 106 -13.87 -10.27 8.19
N LYS A 107 -14.72 -10.15 7.18
CA LYS A 107 -14.29 -10.18 5.77
C LYS A 107 -13.36 -9.02 5.45
N SER A 108 -13.70 -7.82 5.92
CA SER A 108 -12.89 -6.63 5.75
C SER A 108 -11.52 -6.80 6.42
N LYS A 109 -11.50 -7.32 7.64
CA LYS A 109 -10.25 -7.56 8.37
C LYS A 109 -9.42 -8.65 7.74
N GLN A 110 -10.03 -9.71 7.23
CA GLN A 110 -9.33 -10.77 6.51
C GLN A 110 -8.67 -10.23 5.22
N SER A 111 -9.36 -9.37 4.51
CA SER A 111 -8.81 -8.69 3.33
C SER A 111 -7.60 -7.82 3.68
N GLU A 112 -7.66 -7.09 4.80
CA GLU A 112 -6.53 -6.32 5.32
C GLU A 112 -5.33 -7.22 5.67
N ILE A 113 -5.58 -8.35 6.34
CA ILE A 113 -4.55 -9.35 6.68
C ILE A 113 -3.90 -9.89 5.41
N ASP A 114 -4.69 -10.24 4.39
CA ASP A 114 -4.18 -10.78 3.14
C ASP A 114 -3.27 -9.78 2.42
N LYS A 115 -3.62 -8.50 2.44
CA LYS A 115 -2.78 -7.42 1.89
C LYS A 115 -1.49 -7.25 2.66
N LEU A 116 -1.55 -7.29 3.99
CA LEU A 116 -0.35 -7.19 4.84
C LEU A 116 0.57 -8.40 4.65
N GLN A 117 0.01 -9.60 4.54
CA GLN A 117 0.79 -10.80 4.25
C GLN A 117 1.49 -10.73 2.89
N SER A 118 0.79 -10.25 1.85
CA SER A 118 1.38 -10.04 0.53
C SER A 118 2.52 -9.01 0.58
N ALA A 119 2.36 -7.96 1.38
CA ALA A 119 3.39 -6.93 1.55
C ALA A 119 4.65 -7.48 2.22
N THR A 120 4.56 -8.52 3.06
CA THR A 120 5.74 -9.15 3.68
C THR A 120 6.58 -9.95 2.68
N GLN A 121 6.02 -10.32 1.54
CA GLN A 121 6.70 -11.09 0.51
C GLN A 121 7.41 -10.21 -0.52
N ASN A 122 6.91 -9.00 -0.75
CA ASN A 122 7.45 -8.05 -1.73
C ASN A 122 8.23 -6.95 -1.01
N THR A 123 9.44 -7.26 -0.58
CA THR A 123 10.25 -6.35 0.23
C THR A 123 11.32 -5.63 -0.55
N GLU A 124 11.69 -6.13 -1.71
CA GLU A 124 12.75 -5.60 -2.54
C GLU A 124 12.19 -4.90 -3.78
N VAL A 125 12.72 -3.75 -4.08
CA VAL A 125 12.43 -3.03 -5.33
C VAL A 125 13.69 -3.03 -6.18
N ARG A 126 13.57 -3.59 -7.37
CA ARG A 126 14.66 -3.76 -8.33
C ARG A 126 14.45 -2.90 -9.56
N SER A 127 15.54 -2.52 -10.19
CA SER A 127 15.48 -1.80 -11.46
C SER A 127 14.90 -2.69 -12.56
N GLU A 128 13.98 -2.15 -13.34
CA GLU A 128 13.41 -2.82 -14.50
C GLU A 128 14.26 -2.61 -15.77
N ILE A 129 15.16 -1.64 -15.74
CA ILE A 129 15.95 -1.23 -16.89
C ILE A 129 17.43 -1.06 -16.55
N ASP A 130 18.25 -1.10 -17.57
CA ASP A 130 19.64 -0.62 -17.50
C ASP A 130 19.61 0.92 -17.59
N GLY A 131 20.32 1.59 -16.69
CA GLY A 131 20.32 3.03 -16.66
C GLY A 131 21.26 3.63 -15.66
N VAL A 132 21.12 4.91 -15.45
CA VAL A 132 21.86 5.72 -14.47
C VAL A 132 20.88 6.36 -13.51
N ILE A 133 21.16 6.30 -12.22
CA ILE A 133 20.35 6.98 -11.21
C ILE A 133 20.50 8.49 -11.37
N GLN A 134 19.44 9.13 -11.82
CA GLN A 134 19.41 10.56 -12.06
C GLN A 134 19.12 11.35 -10.79
N LYS A 135 18.17 10.87 -10.00
CA LYS A 135 17.71 11.54 -8.78
C LYS A 135 17.18 10.54 -7.78
N ILE A 136 17.47 10.77 -6.51
CA ILE A 136 16.87 10.10 -5.37
C ILE A 136 16.26 11.16 -4.46
N ASP A 137 14.95 11.15 -4.31
CA ASP A 137 14.24 12.08 -3.44
C ASP A 137 14.10 11.50 -2.04
N THR A 138 15.08 11.78 -1.18
CA THR A 138 15.12 11.27 0.18
C THR A 138 13.99 11.80 1.07
N SER A 139 13.32 12.87 0.67
CA SER A 139 12.15 13.39 1.39
C SER A 139 10.96 12.42 1.36
N LYS A 140 10.92 11.55 0.37
CA LYS A 140 9.89 10.52 0.23
C LYS A 140 10.08 9.32 1.18
N MET A 141 11.29 9.15 1.73
CA MET A 141 11.60 8.07 2.68
C MET A 141 10.90 8.26 4.02
N THR A 142 10.67 9.51 4.41
CA THR A 142 9.94 9.89 5.61
C THR A 142 8.56 10.39 5.22
N SER A 143 7.68 9.50 4.79
CA SER A 143 6.26 9.78 4.87
C SER A 143 5.88 9.53 6.32
N ASP A 144 6.27 10.46 7.16
CA ASP A 144 5.74 10.59 8.49
C ASP A 144 4.28 11.02 8.34
N ASP A 145 3.37 10.28 8.93
CA ASP A 145 2.02 10.74 9.21
C ASP A 145 2.11 11.84 10.29
N GLY A 146 2.82 12.88 9.97
CA GLY A 146 2.95 14.07 10.79
C GLY A 146 2.08 15.15 10.21
N ASP A 147 0.95 15.30 10.83
CA ASP A 147 0.24 16.55 10.97
C ASP A 147 1.16 17.75 10.65
N SER A 148 1.21 18.16 9.42
CA SER A 148 1.78 19.44 9.08
C SER A 148 0.66 20.44 8.99
N VAL A 149 0.42 21.06 10.10
CA VAL A 149 -0.27 22.33 10.17
C VAL A 149 0.48 23.29 9.26
N ASP A 150 -0.21 23.63 8.21
CA ASP A 150 0.05 24.75 7.34
C ASP A 150 0.48 25.99 8.12
N ASP A 151 1.56 26.62 7.74
CA ASP A 151 1.56 28.07 7.71
C ASP A 151 2.40 28.62 6.56
N SER A 152 1.65 29.16 5.64
CA SER A 152 1.82 30.41 4.92
C SER A 152 3.05 30.62 4.03
N SER A 153 2.67 30.81 2.81
CA SER A 153 3.08 31.95 1.97
C SER A 153 4.56 32.18 1.74
N ALA A 154 4.97 31.79 0.58
CA ALA A 154 5.79 32.68 -0.22
C ALA A 154 5.51 32.42 -1.70
N MET A 155 4.83 33.39 -2.28
CA MET A 155 4.89 33.59 -3.73
C MET A 155 6.33 33.82 -4.10
N ASP A 156 6.84 33.02 -4.99
CA ASP A 156 7.77 33.56 -5.99
C ASP A 156 7.56 32.85 -7.31
N SER A 157 7.03 33.63 -8.20
CA SER A 157 6.89 33.33 -9.61
C SER A 157 8.26 33.46 -10.27
N SER A 158 8.79 32.34 -10.71
CA SER A 158 9.69 32.41 -11.85
C SER A 158 9.40 31.27 -12.80
N MET A 159 8.77 31.65 -13.88
CA MET A 159 8.67 30.85 -15.09
C MET A 159 10.07 30.39 -15.51
N SER A 160 10.26 29.09 -15.57
CA SER A 160 11.22 28.50 -16.47
C SER A 160 10.55 27.33 -17.15
N SER A 161 10.22 27.55 -18.39
CA SER A 161 9.82 26.52 -19.32
C SER A 161 10.97 25.55 -19.54
N GLY A 162 10.81 24.38 -18.99
CA GLY A 162 11.65 23.21 -19.24
C GLY A 162 10.75 22.00 -19.27
N ASP A 163 10.40 21.60 -20.48
CA ASP A 163 9.70 20.38 -20.77
C ASP A 163 10.48 19.18 -20.18
N GLY A 164 9.96 18.65 -19.13
CA GLY A 164 10.43 17.46 -18.48
C GLY A 164 9.46 17.17 -17.35
N SER A 165 8.43 16.39 -17.66
CA SER A 165 7.49 15.93 -16.64
C SER A 165 8.24 15.11 -15.59
N SER A 166 8.86 15.81 -14.64
CA SER A 166 9.30 15.21 -13.40
C SER A 166 8.05 14.96 -12.58
N ASP A 167 7.61 13.71 -12.58
CA ASP A 167 6.57 13.27 -11.67
C ASP A 167 7.05 13.55 -10.25
N SER A 168 6.42 14.53 -9.58
CA SER A 168 6.79 14.95 -8.23
C SER A 168 6.60 13.84 -7.19
N SER A 169 5.96 12.73 -7.55
CA SER A 169 5.76 11.55 -6.69
C SER A 169 6.87 10.51 -6.82
N ALA A 170 7.81 10.68 -7.76
CA ALA A 170 8.91 9.74 -7.95
C ALA A 170 9.91 9.77 -6.79
N PHE A 171 10.25 8.60 -6.28
CA PHE A 171 11.31 8.43 -5.28
C PHE A 171 12.68 8.33 -5.93
N ILE A 172 12.83 7.45 -6.91
CA ILE A 172 14.05 7.28 -7.71
C ILE A 172 13.71 7.51 -9.17
N THR A 173 14.50 8.34 -9.83
CA THR A 173 14.41 8.57 -11.27
C THR A 173 15.63 7.93 -11.93
N ILE A 174 15.40 7.04 -12.88
CA ILE A 174 16.42 6.32 -13.62
C ILE A 174 16.40 6.79 -15.08
N LEU A 175 17.55 7.21 -15.57
CA LEU A 175 17.73 7.55 -16.98
C LEU A 175 18.14 6.29 -17.74
N SER A 176 17.33 5.85 -18.68
CA SER A 176 17.61 4.65 -19.46
C SER A 176 18.84 4.81 -20.35
N THR A 177 19.78 3.90 -20.24
CA THR A 177 20.93 3.78 -21.13
C THR A 177 20.80 2.64 -22.12
N GLY A 178 19.86 1.71 -21.86
CA GLY A 178 19.69 0.49 -22.67
C GLY A 178 18.96 0.70 -24.00
N ALA A 179 18.33 1.86 -24.24
CA ALA A 179 17.62 2.16 -25.46
C ALA A 179 18.56 2.45 -26.64
N TYR A 180 19.84 2.64 -26.38
CA TYR A 180 20.87 2.83 -27.39
C TYR A 180 21.61 1.53 -27.72
N ARG A 181 20.87 0.52 -28.15
CA ARG A 181 21.49 -0.46 -29.03
C ARG A 181 21.53 0.16 -30.40
N VAL A 182 22.62 0.81 -30.70
CA VAL A 182 22.98 1.08 -32.08
C VAL A 182 23.08 -0.29 -32.75
N LYS A 183 22.04 -0.67 -33.48
CA LYS A 183 22.19 -1.69 -34.49
C LYS A 183 23.03 -1.08 -35.62
N GLY A 184 24.30 -1.01 -35.41
CA GLY A 184 25.23 -0.76 -36.48
C GLY A 184 25.17 -1.96 -37.40
N LYS A 185 24.44 -1.82 -38.50
CA LYS A 185 24.74 -2.66 -39.66
C LYS A 185 26.10 -2.17 -40.17
N VAL A 186 27.12 -2.85 -39.77
CA VAL A 186 28.39 -2.77 -40.49
C VAL A 186 28.16 -3.48 -41.81
N ASN A 187 27.90 -2.71 -42.83
CA ASN A 187 28.06 -3.21 -44.19
C ASN A 187 29.56 -3.26 -44.45
N GLU A 188 30.15 -4.41 -44.27
CA GLU A 188 31.43 -4.69 -44.90
C GLU A 188 31.17 -5.00 -46.36
N GLN A 189 31.63 -4.13 -47.21
CA GLN A 189 31.98 -4.49 -48.58
C GLN A 189 33.42 -4.93 -48.63
#